data_8cb1f477e00da29051c9338816e7f715
#
_entry.id   8cb1f477e00da29051c9338816e7f715
#
_cell.length_a   1.000
_cell.length_b   1.000
_cell.length_c   1.000
_cell.angle_alpha   90.00
_cell.angle_beta   90.00
_cell.angle_gamma   90.00
#
_symmetry.space_group_name_H-M   'P 1'
#
loop_
_entity.id
_entity.type
_entity.pdbx_description
1 polymer ?
#
loop_
_entity_poly.entity_id
_entity_poly.type
_entity_poly.pdbx_seq_one_letter_code
_entity_poly.pdbx_strand_id
1 'polypeptide(L)'
;MKYSLRIASLLLFGVLAGGCLQQQEQLALGILARDRVVLTATSSELILQQPIREGSIVQKGDLLVQLDDSLQQAVVAQAVAEVNGAAANFEKLTNGAREEEIAEARARVKSDEALLKQVMLSLDRSRTLQAKQSISKAELDEAIAHEASRRAALLISREQLRLLTNGTRPEELKQAEAKLRAAEAYLQQKRLQLKEYRVTATRDGWLDSLPWNVGERVFVGSPVAITLASNSPFARVYIPEPFRVHIKVGDVLTVRVDGVDDKWQGTVRWIATEASFTPYYALNAEERSRLMYLAEILLPETARDLPSGLPAQVELP
;
A
#
# COMPACT_ATOMS: atom_id res chain seq x y z
N MET A 1 5.76 98.17 18.24
CA MET A 1 4.94 97.27 17.41
C MET A 1 5.72 96.37 16.39
N LYS A 2 7.00 96.07 16.62
CA LYS A 2 7.81 95.24 15.71
C LYS A 2 8.29 93.92 16.34
N TYR A 3 8.03 93.64 17.61
CA TYR A 3 8.46 92.41 18.31
C TYR A 3 7.33 91.40 18.50
N SER A 4 6.08 91.74 18.41
CA SER A 4 4.92 90.85 18.53
C SER A 4 4.67 90.01 17.28
N LEU A 5 5.12 90.44 16.12
CA LEU A 5 4.89 89.78 14.86
C LEU A 5 5.92 88.65 14.60
N ARG A 6 7.11 88.70 15.27
CA ARG A 6 8.15 87.64 15.14
C ARG A 6 7.92 86.41 16.00
N ILE A 7 7.23 86.57 17.14
CA ILE A 7 6.91 85.49 18.10
C ILE A 7 5.72 84.67 17.55
N ALA A 8 4.75 85.34 16.92
CA ALA A 8 3.62 84.59 16.28
C ALA A 8 4.05 83.74 15.08
N SER A 9 5.10 84.17 14.33
CA SER A 9 5.65 83.38 13.17
C SER A 9 6.45 82.20 13.64
N LEU A 10 7.09 82.20 14.83
CA LEU A 10 7.84 81.05 15.36
C LEU A 10 6.93 79.98 15.99
N LEU A 11 5.79 80.37 16.54
CA LEU A 11 4.80 79.44 17.11
C LEU A 11 3.98 78.75 16.03
N LEU A 12 3.78 79.40 14.88
CA LEU A 12 3.07 78.78 13.74
C LEU A 12 3.93 77.75 12.96
N PHE A 13 5.26 77.88 13.08
CA PHE A 13 6.20 76.91 12.43
C PHE A 13 6.42 75.68 13.31
N GLY A 14 6.15 75.73 14.60
CA GLY A 14 6.28 74.59 15.56
C GLY A 14 5.11 73.57 15.46
N VAL A 15 3.93 74.00 14.98
CA VAL A 15 2.75 73.11 14.90
C VAL A 15 2.71 72.29 13.55
N LEU A 16 3.47 72.68 12.54
CA LEU A 16 3.55 71.99 11.27
C LEU A 16 4.64 70.88 11.25
N ALA A 17 5.45 70.76 12.30
CA ALA A 17 6.46 69.68 12.42
C ALA A 17 5.95 68.45 13.18
N GLY A 18 4.66 68.42 13.58
CA GLY A 18 3.95 67.21 14.01
C GLY A 18 3.60 66.32 12.81
N GLY A 19 4.57 66.13 11.89
CA GLY A 19 4.43 65.24 10.74
C GLY A 19 4.24 63.80 11.18
N CYS A 20 3.18 63.21 10.70
CA CYS A 20 2.82 61.83 10.78
C CYS A 20 4.05 60.92 10.91
N LEU A 21 4.36 60.46 12.08
CA LEU A 21 5.00 59.17 12.30
C LEU A 21 3.99 58.12 11.84
N GLN A 22 3.89 57.96 10.53
CA GLN A 22 3.22 56.82 9.95
C GLN A 22 4.04 55.60 10.41
N GLN A 23 3.54 54.98 11.47
CA GLN A 23 4.10 53.72 11.96
C GLN A 23 4.01 52.74 10.79
N GLN A 24 5.14 52.55 10.12
CA GLN A 24 5.23 51.66 8.99
C GLN A 24 4.91 50.26 9.51
N GLU A 25 3.69 49.80 9.26
CA GLU A 25 3.31 48.43 9.61
C GLU A 25 4.38 47.51 9.06
N GLN A 26 5.07 46.80 9.94
CA GLN A 26 6.11 45.89 9.52
C GLN A 26 5.44 44.59 9.14
N LEU A 27 5.51 44.26 7.89
CA LEU A 27 4.79 43.14 7.29
C LEU A 27 5.79 42.07 6.81
N ALA A 28 5.53 40.82 7.16
CA ALA A 28 6.17 39.70 6.53
C ALA A 28 5.37 39.30 5.27
N LEU A 29 6.04 39.32 4.14
CA LEU A 29 5.43 39.05 2.85
C LEU A 29 5.61 37.59 2.46
N GLY A 30 4.61 37.06 1.73
CA GLY A 30 4.64 35.68 1.22
C GLY A 30 3.43 35.36 0.38
N ILE A 31 3.07 34.09 0.36
CA ILE A 31 1.94 33.56 -0.43
C ILE A 31 1.13 32.56 0.40
N LEU A 32 -0.15 32.41 0.04
CA LEU A 32 -0.95 31.32 0.53
C LEU A 32 -0.50 30.00 -0.12
N ALA A 33 -0.34 28.98 0.69
CA ALA A 33 0.02 27.63 0.26
C ALA A 33 -0.85 26.58 0.93
N ARG A 34 -0.83 25.36 0.41
CA ARG A 34 -1.48 24.19 0.98
C ARG A 34 -0.50 23.03 1.03
N ASP A 35 -0.80 22.05 1.87
CA ASP A 35 -0.02 20.80 1.88
C ASP A 35 -0.16 20.10 0.55
N ARG A 36 0.96 19.85 -0.08
CA ARG A 36 1.07 19.27 -1.41
C ARG A 36 1.43 17.79 -1.31
N VAL A 37 0.74 16.93 -2.04
CA VAL A 37 1.06 15.52 -2.21
C VAL A 37 1.47 15.28 -3.64
N VAL A 38 2.68 14.80 -3.81
CA VAL A 38 3.20 14.36 -5.10
C VAL A 38 3.01 12.86 -5.21
N LEU A 39 2.20 12.43 -6.17
CA LEU A 39 1.97 11.03 -6.49
C LEU A 39 2.89 10.63 -7.63
N THR A 40 3.69 9.59 -7.40
CA THR A 40 4.72 9.15 -8.34
C THR A 40 4.36 7.82 -8.98
N ALA A 41 4.84 7.60 -10.21
CA ALA A 41 4.73 6.32 -10.89
C ALA A 41 5.61 5.26 -10.21
N THR A 42 5.07 4.06 -10.02
CA THR A 42 5.77 2.89 -9.48
C THR A 42 6.35 2.00 -10.58
N SER A 43 5.89 2.20 -11.83
CA SER A 43 6.29 1.43 -13.01
C SER A 43 6.58 2.36 -14.18
N SER A 44 7.45 1.91 -15.11
CA SER A 44 7.80 2.67 -16.31
C SER A 44 6.90 2.26 -17.47
N GLU A 45 5.71 2.88 -17.57
CA GLU A 45 4.66 2.53 -18.52
C GLU A 45 4.00 3.75 -19.18
N LEU A 46 3.17 3.50 -20.20
CA LEU A 46 2.39 4.53 -20.86
C LEU A 46 1.23 4.98 -19.98
N ILE A 47 0.89 6.26 -20.03
CA ILE A 47 -0.34 6.77 -19.44
C ILE A 47 -1.48 6.48 -20.42
N LEU A 48 -2.45 5.67 -19.99
CA LEU A 48 -3.64 5.35 -20.78
C LEU A 48 -4.76 6.34 -20.57
N GLN A 49 -4.97 6.82 -19.35
CA GLN A 49 -6.11 7.67 -19.01
C GLN A 49 -5.78 8.62 -17.86
N GLN A 50 -6.40 9.80 -17.95
CA GLN A 50 -6.44 10.82 -16.91
C GLN A 50 -7.89 11.31 -16.81
N PRO A 51 -8.75 10.61 -16.03
CA PRO A 51 -10.19 10.85 -16.07
C PRO A 51 -10.60 12.18 -15.42
N ILE A 52 -9.75 12.74 -14.54
CA ILE A 52 -10.03 13.99 -13.82
C ILE A 52 -9.11 15.08 -14.37
N ARG A 53 -9.67 16.27 -14.61
CA ARG A 53 -8.93 17.43 -15.12
C ARG A 53 -8.22 18.16 -13.97
N GLU A 54 -7.13 18.83 -14.30
CA GLU A 54 -6.47 19.77 -13.39
C GLU A 54 -7.45 20.85 -12.88
N GLY A 55 -7.28 21.28 -11.63
CA GLY A 55 -8.15 22.23 -10.95
C GLY A 55 -9.44 21.61 -10.37
N SER A 56 -9.74 20.33 -10.62
CA SER A 56 -10.93 19.66 -10.09
C SER A 56 -10.77 19.25 -8.63
N ILE A 57 -11.88 19.21 -7.91
CA ILE A 57 -11.95 18.60 -6.58
C ILE A 57 -11.87 17.09 -6.72
N VAL A 58 -11.08 16.46 -5.85
CA VAL A 58 -10.88 15.02 -5.81
C VAL A 58 -11.13 14.49 -4.39
N GLN A 59 -11.68 13.28 -4.32
CA GLN A 59 -11.86 12.55 -3.07
C GLN A 59 -10.83 11.43 -2.95
N LYS A 60 -10.53 11.03 -1.73
CA LYS A 60 -9.65 9.89 -1.48
C LYS A 60 -10.15 8.64 -2.21
N GLY A 61 -9.30 8.06 -3.05
CA GLY A 61 -9.59 6.87 -3.86
C GLY A 61 -9.95 7.18 -5.31
N ASP A 62 -10.21 8.43 -5.68
CA ASP A 62 -10.46 8.82 -7.06
C ASP A 62 -9.27 8.49 -7.96
N LEU A 63 -9.54 7.91 -9.12
CA LEU A 63 -8.51 7.58 -10.12
C LEU A 63 -8.03 8.86 -10.80
N LEU A 64 -6.74 9.16 -10.66
CA LEU A 64 -6.11 10.33 -11.28
C LEU A 64 -5.37 9.97 -12.56
N VAL A 65 -4.60 8.87 -12.52
CA VAL A 65 -3.84 8.39 -13.68
C VAL A 65 -3.93 6.87 -13.75
N GLN A 66 -4.22 6.34 -14.93
CA GLN A 66 -4.13 4.92 -15.27
C GLN A 66 -2.91 4.68 -16.14
N LEU A 67 -1.97 3.89 -15.65
CA LEU A 67 -0.85 3.37 -16.43
C LEU A 67 -1.26 2.10 -17.20
N ASP A 68 -0.53 1.76 -18.26
CA ASP A 68 -0.75 0.51 -18.99
C ASP A 68 -0.41 -0.69 -18.09
N ASP A 69 -1.43 -1.42 -17.72
CA ASP A 69 -1.35 -2.57 -16.81
C ASP A 69 -1.51 -3.92 -17.51
N SER A 70 -1.55 -3.93 -18.85
CA SER A 70 -1.80 -5.13 -19.67
C SER A 70 -0.83 -6.27 -19.36
N LEU A 71 0.46 -5.98 -19.28
CA LEU A 71 1.48 -6.96 -18.90
C LEU A 71 1.28 -7.47 -17.47
N GLN A 72 1.01 -6.57 -16.53
CA GLN A 72 0.81 -6.95 -15.14
C GLN A 72 -0.48 -7.77 -14.94
N GLN A 73 -1.53 -7.50 -15.70
CA GLN A 73 -2.73 -8.35 -15.74
C GLN A 73 -2.42 -9.79 -16.21
N ALA A 74 -1.58 -9.94 -17.23
CA ALA A 74 -1.12 -11.27 -17.67
C ALA A 74 -0.32 -11.99 -16.58
N VAL A 75 0.54 -11.28 -15.85
CA VAL A 75 1.29 -11.83 -14.69
C VAL A 75 0.34 -12.27 -13.56
N VAL A 76 -0.70 -11.50 -13.28
CA VAL A 76 -1.73 -11.89 -12.31
C VAL A 76 -2.49 -13.14 -12.78
N ALA A 77 -2.84 -13.21 -14.08
CA ALA A 77 -3.52 -14.38 -14.64
C ALA A 77 -2.65 -15.65 -14.54
N GLN A 78 -1.34 -15.54 -14.78
CA GLN A 78 -0.40 -16.63 -14.56
C GLN A 78 -0.39 -17.07 -13.09
N ALA A 79 -0.28 -16.14 -12.15
CA ALA A 79 -0.29 -16.46 -10.72
C ALA A 79 -1.60 -17.13 -10.27
N VAL A 80 -2.74 -16.74 -10.85
CA VAL A 80 -4.03 -17.44 -10.63
C VAL A 80 -3.97 -18.90 -11.10
N ALA A 81 -3.37 -19.16 -12.27
CA ALA A 81 -3.23 -20.52 -12.78
C ALA A 81 -2.31 -21.37 -11.88
N GLU A 82 -1.26 -20.78 -11.31
CA GLU A 82 -0.37 -21.45 -10.35
C GLU A 82 -1.11 -21.82 -9.04
N VAL A 83 -1.96 -20.93 -8.50
CA VAL A 83 -2.81 -21.24 -7.35
C VAL A 83 -3.75 -22.40 -7.67
N ASN A 84 -4.43 -22.36 -8.82
CA ASN A 84 -5.35 -23.42 -9.24
C ASN A 84 -4.64 -24.77 -9.36
N GLY A 85 -3.42 -24.79 -9.92
CA GLY A 85 -2.60 -26.00 -10.02
C GLY A 85 -2.18 -26.56 -8.65
N ALA A 86 -1.77 -25.68 -7.74
CA ALA A 86 -1.41 -26.06 -6.36
C ALA A 86 -2.63 -26.56 -5.58
N ALA A 87 -3.79 -25.92 -5.74
CA ALA A 87 -5.05 -26.32 -5.12
C ALA A 87 -5.50 -27.71 -5.62
N ALA A 88 -5.51 -27.94 -6.93
CA ALA A 88 -5.86 -29.22 -7.50
C ALA A 88 -4.92 -30.36 -7.05
N ASN A 89 -3.63 -30.07 -6.90
CA ASN A 89 -2.68 -31.04 -6.35
C ASN A 89 -2.94 -31.34 -4.87
N PHE A 90 -3.23 -30.33 -4.06
CA PHE A 90 -3.59 -30.52 -2.65
C PHE A 90 -4.89 -31.32 -2.51
N GLU A 91 -5.91 -31.00 -3.29
CA GLU A 91 -7.18 -31.74 -3.34
C GLU A 91 -6.97 -33.21 -3.74
N LYS A 92 -6.17 -33.46 -4.79
CA LYS A 92 -5.82 -34.83 -5.21
C LYS A 92 -5.19 -35.64 -4.08
N LEU A 93 -4.25 -35.05 -3.35
CA LEU A 93 -3.58 -35.70 -2.22
C LEU A 93 -4.52 -35.90 -1.03
N THR A 94 -5.44 -34.97 -0.80
CA THR A 94 -6.44 -35.05 0.28
C THR A 94 -7.47 -36.14 0.00
N ASN A 95 -7.94 -36.25 -1.25
CA ASN A 95 -8.90 -37.27 -1.65
C ASN A 95 -8.29 -38.68 -1.64
N GLY A 96 -6.95 -38.78 -1.81
CA GLY A 96 -6.26 -40.05 -1.77
C GLY A 96 -6.53 -40.97 -2.98
N ALA A 97 -6.56 -42.28 -2.74
CA ALA A 97 -6.84 -43.28 -3.79
C ALA A 97 -8.32 -43.23 -4.22
N ARG A 98 -8.56 -43.52 -5.49
CA ARG A 98 -9.92 -43.54 -6.02
C ARG A 98 -10.74 -44.69 -5.43
N GLU A 99 -12.05 -44.52 -5.36
CA GLU A 99 -12.95 -45.55 -4.83
C GLU A 99 -12.85 -46.87 -5.63
N GLU A 100 -12.60 -46.77 -6.94
CA GLU A 100 -12.43 -47.94 -7.82
C GLU A 100 -11.15 -48.73 -7.46
N GLU A 101 -10.04 -48.02 -7.17
CA GLU A 101 -8.78 -48.65 -6.74
C GLU A 101 -8.94 -49.38 -5.41
N ILE A 102 -9.65 -48.76 -4.47
CA ILE A 102 -9.97 -49.36 -3.16
C ILE A 102 -10.91 -50.56 -3.34
N ALA A 103 -11.91 -50.47 -4.23
CA ALA A 103 -12.83 -51.57 -4.52
C ALA A 103 -12.10 -52.76 -5.15
N GLU A 104 -11.19 -52.51 -6.08
CA GLU A 104 -10.32 -53.57 -6.68
C GLU A 104 -9.47 -54.24 -5.59
N ALA A 105 -8.78 -53.48 -4.75
CA ALA A 105 -7.97 -54.04 -3.67
C ALA A 105 -8.81 -54.87 -2.67
N ARG A 106 -10.03 -54.42 -2.35
CA ARG A 106 -10.99 -55.18 -1.50
C ARG A 106 -11.40 -56.49 -2.16
N ALA A 107 -11.68 -56.47 -3.45
CA ALA A 107 -12.03 -57.70 -4.20
C ALA A 107 -10.86 -58.69 -4.21
N ARG A 108 -9.62 -58.20 -4.35
CA ARG A 108 -8.41 -59.04 -4.30
C ARG A 108 -8.22 -59.70 -2.93
N VAL A 109 -8.36 -58.95 -1.84
CA VAL A 109 -8.35 -59.49 -0.47
C VAL A 109 -9.39 -60.61 -0.31
N LYS A 110 -10.64 -60.37 -0.76
CA LYS A 110 -11.71 -61.36 -0.71
C LYS A 110 -11.40 -62.64 -1.50
N SER A 111 -10.75 -62.48 -2.67
CA SER A 111 -10.30 -63.62 -3.49
C SER A 111 -9.23 -64.44 -2.75
N ASP A 112 -8.20 -63.77 -2.19
CA ASP A 112 -7.11 -64.44 -1.47
C ASP A 112 -7.62 -65.11 -0.16
N GLU A 113 -8.61 -64.51 0.52
CA GLU A 113 -9.30 -65.14 1.66
C GLU A 113 -9.99 -66.44 1.29
N ALA A 114 -10.70 -66.47 0.10
CA ALA A 114 -11.37 -67.65 -0.36
C ALA A 114 -10.35 -68.77 -0.74
N LEU A 115 -9.25 -68.41 -1.40
CA LEU A 115 -8.17 -69.33 -1.74
C LEU A 115 -7.48 -69.89 -0.51
N LEU A 116 -7.17 -69.07 0.52
CA LEU A 116 -6.61 -69.55 1.75
C LEU A 116 -7.55 -70.53 2.48
N LYS A 117 -8.85 -70.17 2.56
CA LYS A 117 -9.85 -71.08 3.15
C LYS A 117 -9.91 -72.43 2.47
N GLN A 118 -9.85 -72.46 1.11
CA GLN A 118 -9.78 -73.73 0.34
C GLN A 118 -8.57 -74.55 0.69
N VAL A 119 -7.38 -73.95 0.77
CA VAL A 119 -6.13 -74.65 1.08
C VAL A 119 -6.09 -75.12 2.52
N MET A 120 -6.62 -74.36 3.47
CA MET A 120 -6.77 -74.73 4.88
C MET A 120 -7.64 -76.00 5.03
N LEU A 121 -8.76 -76.08 4.34
CA LEU A 121 -9.60 -77.28 4.30
C LEU A 121 -8.90 -78.48 3.63
N SER A 122 -8.03 -78.25 2.64
CA SER A 122 -7.20 -79.30 2.03
C SER A 122 -6.13 -79.77 2.99
N LEU A 123 -5.43 -78.87 3.69
CA LEU A 123 -4.43 -79.20 4.67
C LEU A 123 -5.03 -80.02 5.86
N ASP A 124 -6.21 -79.65 6.34
CA ASP A 124 -6.91 -80.38 7.40
C ASP A 124 -7.24 -81.83 6.96
N ARG A 125 -7.67 -82.03 5.72
CA ARG A 125 -7.85 -83.34 5.14
C ARG A 125 -6.54 -84.14 5.04
N SER A 126 -5.46 -83.50 4.57
CA SER A 126 -4.13 -84.10 4.49
C SER A 126 -3.62 -84.54 5.86
N ARG A 127 -3.81 -83.74 6.89
CA ARG A 127 -3.47 -84.07 8.27
C ARG A 127 -4.24 -85.34 8.75
N THR A 128 -5.53 -85.41 8.43
CA THR A 128 -6.38 -86.55 8.82
C THR A 128 -5.94 -87.83 8.08
N LEU A 129 -5.60 -87.74 6.79
CA LEU A 129 -5.13 -88.87 6.00
C LEU A 129 -3.73 -89.35 6.46
N GLN A 130 -2.85 -88.43 6.78
CA GLN A 130 -1.53 -88.73 7.30
C GLN A 130 -1.59 -89.45 8.68
N ALA A 131 -2.49 -89.01 9.57
CA ALA A 131 -2.74 -89.70 10.86
C ALA A 131 -3.23 -91.15 10.65
N LYS A 132 -3.89 -91.43 9.50
CA LYS A 132 -4.33 -92.80 9.06
C LYS A 132 -3.25 -93.47 8.26
N GLN A 133 -2.02 -92.95 8.11
CA GLN A 133 -0.95 -93.44 7.29
C GLN A 133 -1.31 -93.61 5.82
N SER A 134 -2.28 -92.87 5.29
CA SER A 134 -2.79 -92.97 3.91
C SER A 134 -2.07 -92.03 2.93
N ILE A 135 -1.23 -91.10 3.43
CA ILE A 135 -0.36 -90.22 2.63
C ILE A 135 1.06 -90.16 3.21
N SER A 136 2.01 -89.75 2.40
CA SER A 136 3.42 -89.62 2.80
C SER A 136 3.62 -88.35 3.64
N LYS A 137 4.72 -88.29 4.40
CA LYS A 137 5.10 -87.10 5.13
C LYS A 137 5.43 -85.95 4.18
N ALA A 138 6.03 -86.23 2.99
CA ALA A 138 6.33 -85.25 1.96
C ALA A 138 5.10 -84.54 1.42
N GLU A 139 4.01 -85.28 1.19
CA GLU A 139 2.72 -84.73 0.74
C GLU A 139 2.08 -83.83 1.83
N LEU A 140 2.21 -84.14 3.12
CA LEU A 140 1.77 -83.27 4.21
C LEU A 140 2.63 -82.00 4.25
N ASP A 141 3.97 -82.14 4.15
CA ASP A 141 4.88 -80.99 4.18
C ASP A 141 4.61 -80.02 2.98
N GLU A 142 4.27 -80.56 1.81
CA GLU A 142 3.82 -79.77 0.64
C GLU A 142 2.50 -79.03 0.91
N ALA A 143 1.50 -79.68 1.54
CA ALA A 143 0.25 -79.04 1.88
C ALA A 143 0.46 -77.93 2.94
N ILE A 144 1.37 -78.08 3.89
CA ILE A 144 1.76 -77.05 4.83
C ILE A 144 2.42 -75.88 4.10
N ALA A 145 3.38 -76.13 3.20
CA ALA A 145 4.05 -75.12 2.43
C ALA A 145 3.05 -74.32 1.52
N HIS A 146 2.08 -75.01 0.93
CA HIS A 146 1.04 -74.38 0.13
C HIS A 146 0.12 -73.49 0.96
N GLU A 147 -0.28 -73.88 2.18
CA GLU A 147 -1.03 -73.05 3.10
C GLU A 147 -0.24 -71.78 3.53
N ALA A 148 1.03 -71.94 3.88
CA ALA A 148 1.90 -70.84 4.26
C ALA A 148 2.07 -69.85 3.10
N SER A 149 2.20 -70.28 1.88
CA SER A 149 2.25 -69.42 0.66
C SER A 149 0.97 -68.63 0.48
N ARG A 150 -0.22 -69.25 0.63
CA ARG A 150 -1.51 -68.53 0.48
C ARG A 150 -1.76 -67.55 1.63
N ARG A 151 -1.32 -67.89 2.83
CA ARG A 151 -1.39 -66.97 3.97
C ARG A 151 -0.52 -65.71 3.74
N ALA A 152 0.69 -65.89 3.19
CA ALA A 152 1.55 -64.78 2.84
C ALA A 152 0.92 -63.90 1.71
N ALA A 153 0.29 -64.50 0.69
CA ALA A 153 -0.40 -63.77 -0.36
C ALA A 153 -1.54 -62.92 0.18
N LEU A 154 -2.36 -63.48 1.09
CA LEU A 154 -3.42 -62.72 1.77
C LEU A 154 -2.88 -61.57 2.58
N LEU A 155 -1.75 -61.73 3.27
CA LEU A 155 -1.13 -60.67 4.03
C LEU A 155 -0.70 -59.51 3.11
N ILE A 156 -0.09 -59.82 1.96
CA ILE A 156 0.31 -58.84 0.96
C ILE A 156 -0.90 -58.04 0.44
N SER A 157 -1.99 -58.74 0.05
CA SER A 157 -3.17 -58.06 -0.48
C SER A 157 -3.85 -57.19 0.58
N ARG A 158 -3.87 -57.61 1.86
CA ARG A 158 -4.38 -56.78 2.99
C ARG A 158 -3.53 -55.55 3.21
N GLU A 159 -2.19 -55.64 3.15
CA GLU A 159 -1.31 -54.50 3.30
C GLU A 159 -1.46 -53.51 2.12
N GLN A 160 -1.66 -53.99 0.88
CA GLN A 160 -1.96 -53.10 -0.24
C GLN A 160 -3.28 -52.35 -0.04
N LEU A 161 -4.36 -53.01 0.42
CA LEU A 161 -5.60 -52.33 0.75
C LEU A 161 -5.40 -51.33 1.84
N ARG A 162 -4.63 -51.65 2.89
CA ARG A 162 -4.31 -50.73 4.01
C ARG A 162 -3.57 -49.48 3.53
N LEU A 163 -2.61 -49.60 2.61
CA LEU A 163 -1.89 -48.46 2.03
C LEU A 163 -2.85 -47.51 1.29
N LEU A 164 -3.77 -48.05 0.48
CA LEU A 164 -4.75 -47.25 -0.23
C LEU A 164 -5.75 -46.58 0.71
N THR A 165 -6.22 -47.28 1.76
CA THR A 165 -7.20 -46.74 2.71
C THR A 165 -6.60 -45.79 3.70
N ASN A 166 -5.32 -45.87 4.06
CA ASN A 166 -4.61 -44.94 4.89
C ASN A 166 -4.39 -43.59 4.20
N GLY A 167 -4.44 -43.55 2.86
CA GLY A 167 -4.29 -42.38 2.05
C GLY A 167 -2.87 -41.79 2.03
N THR A 168 -2.79 -40.52 1.70
CA THR A 168 -1.53 -39.77 1.59
C THR A 168 -0.90 -39.51 2.97
N ARG A 169 0.41 -39.54 3.04
CA ARG A 169 1.13 -39.27 4.30
C ARG A 169 0.87 -37.83 4.78
N PRO A 170 0.73 -37.63 6.10
CA PRO A 170 0.51 -36.27 6.65
C PRO A 170 1.58 -35.25 6.27
N GLU A 171 2.83 -35.69 6.05
CA GLU A 171 3.93 -34.83 5.65
C GLU A 171 3.76 -34.34 4.21
N GLU A 172 3.28 -35.20 3.31
CA GLU A 172 3.00 -34.87 1.91
C GLU A 172 1.82 -33.89 1.80
N LEU A 173 0.77 -34.09 2.62
CA LEU A 173 -0.35 -33.14 2.73
C LEU A 173 0.11 -31.77 3.21
N LYS A 174 0.91 -31.73 4.28
CA LYS A 174 1.47 -30.47 4.79
C LYS A 174 2.37 -29.77 3.76
N GLN A 175 3.14 -30.52 2.97
CA GLN A 175 3.97 -29.97 1.93
C GLN A 175 3.11 -29.36 0.80
N ALA A 176 2.05 -30.05 0.37
CA ALA A 176 1.16 -29.56 -0.66
C ALA A 176 0.37 -28.32 -0.19
N GLU A 177 -0.10 -28.34 1.04
CA GLU A 177 -0.74 -27.17 1.67
C GLU A 177 0.21 -25.96 1.76
N ALA A 178 1.47 -26.17 2.12
CA ALA A 178 2.46 -25.11 2.15
C ALA A 178 2.73 -24.53 0.75
N LYS A 179 2.75 -25.38 -0.31
CA LYS A 179 2.87 -24.93 -1.70
C LYS A 179 1.66 -24.11 -2.14
N LEU A 180 0.44 -24.52 -1.76
CA LEU A 180 -0.78 -23.75 -2.05
C LEU A 180 -0.72 -22.38 -1.40
N ARG A 181 -0.41 -22.30 -0.09
CA ARG A 181 -0.27 -21.02 0.62
C ARG A 181 0.81 -20.12 0.03
N ALA A 182 1.92 -20.69 -0.44
CA ALA A 182 2.97 -19.93 -1.11
C ALA A 182 2.49 -19.33 -2.45
N ALA A 183 1.74 -20.10 -3.25
CA ALA A 183 1.15 -19.62 -4.50
C ALA A 183 0.11 -18.52 -4.26
N GLU A 184 -0.74 -18.67 -3.23
CA GLU A 184 -1.70 -17.64 -2.81
C GLU A 184 -1.02 -16.32 -2.39
N ALA A 185 0.04 -16.42 -1.59
CA ALA A 185 0.82 -15.24 -1.19
C ALA A 185 1.47 -14.56 -2.40
N TYR A 186 1.99 -15.31 -3.35
CA TYR A 186 2.54 -14.79 -4.60
C TYR A 186 1.48 -14.09 -5.45
N LEU A 187 0.29 -14.69 -5.60
CA LEU A 187 -0.85 -14.06 -6.28
C LEU A 187 -1.24 -12.74 -5.60
N GLN A 188 -1.32 -12.73 -4.28
CA GLN A 188 -1.63 -11.51 -3.52
C GLN A 188 -0.59 -10.40 -3.78
N GLN A 189 0.69 -10.73 -3.80
CA GLN A 189 1.76 -9.79 -4.15
C GLN A 189 1.54 -9.21 -5.56
N LYS A 190 1.23 -10.04 -6.55
CA LYS A 190 1.00 -9.59 -7.94
C LYS A 190 -0.24 -8.71 -8.08
N ARG A 191 -1.29 -9.00 -7.32
CA ARG A 191 -2.49 -8.14 -7.24
C ARG A 191 -2.21 -6.78 -6.61
N LEU A 192 -1.36 -6.72 -5.59
CA LEU A 192 -0.95 -5.44 -5.00
C LEU A 192 -0.12 -4.63 -6.01
N GLN A 193 0.81 -5.26 -6.72
CA GLN A 193 1.55 -4.61 -7.79
C GLN A 193 0.62 -4.07 -8.90
N LEU A 194 -0.42 -4.83 -9.28
CA LEU A 194 -1.40 -4.37 -10.28
C LEU A 194 -2.17 -3.13 -9.82
N LYS A 195 -2.46 -3.00 -8.52
CA LYS A 195 -3.13 -1.80 -7.99
C LYS A 195 -2.30 -0.53 -8.14
N GLU A 196 -0.98 -0.66 -8.14
CA GLU A 196 -0.06 0.48 -8.25
C GLU A 196 -0.06 1.13 -9.64
N TYR A 197 -0.57 0.44 -10.67
CA TYR A 197 -0.79 1.00 -12.01
C TYR A 197 -1.97 1.98 -12.05
N ARG A 198 -2.76 2.04 -11.00
CA ARG A 198 -3.88 2.96 -10.79
C ARG A 198 -3.49 3.98 -9.74
N VAL A 199 -3.00 5.13 -10.19
CA VAL A 199 -2.63 6.21 -9.28
C VAL A 199 -3.89 6.90 -8.82
N THR A 200 -4.19 6.79 -7.53
CA THR A 200 -5.39 7.34 -6.92
C THR A 200 -5.07 8.43 -5.89
N ALA A 201 -6.01 9.35 -5.69
CA ALA A 201 -5.90 10.37 -4.67
C ALA A 201 -5.81 9.72 -3.27
N THR A 202 -4.79 10.08 -2.49
CA THR A 202 -4.55 9.54 -1.14
C THR A 202 -5.37 10.24 -0.06
N ARG A 203 -5.89 11.44 -0.37
CA ARG A 203 -6.75 12.28 0.48
C ARG A 203 -7.64 13.18 -0.35
N ASP A 204 -8.64 13.77 0.29
CA ASP A 204 -9.50 14.78 -0.32
C ASP A 204 -8.73 16.07 -0.59
N GLY A 205 -9.07 16.76 -1.69
CA GLY A 205 -8.41 18.00 -2.07
C GLY A 205 -8.70 18.45 -3.49
N TRP A 206 -7.72 19.11 -4.10
CA TRP A 206 -7.76 19.56 -5.50
C TRP A 206 -6.63 18.90 -6.28
N LEU A 207 -6.90 18.49 -7.49
CA LEU A 207 -5.88 18.08 -8.45
C LEU A 207 -5.17 19.33 -8.99
N ASP A 208 -3.95 19.58 -8.53
CA ASP A 208 -3.17 20.77 -8.87
C ASP A 208 -2.61 20.67 -10.29
N SER A 209 -1.93 19.56 -10.59
CA SER A 209 -1.34 19.35 -11.91
C SER A 209 -1.13 17.88 -12.26
N LEU A 210 -1.11 17.62 -13.57
CA LEU A 210 -0.79 16.36 -14.23
C LEU A 210 0.41 16.60 -15.17
N PRO A 211 1.66 16.42 -14.70
CA PRO A 211 2.87 16.81 -15.44
C PRO A 211 3.10 16.10 -16.77
N TRP A 212 2.31 15.07 -17.07
CA TRP A 212 2.44 14.22 -18.26
C TRP A 212 1.11 14.12 -18.98
N ASN A 213 1.15 13.86 -20.30
CA ASN A 213 -0.06 13.67 -21.12
C ASN A 213 -0.37 12.18 -21.34
N VAL A 214 -1.63 11.91 -21.69
CA VAL A 214 -2.04 10.58 -22.17
C VAL A 214 -1.23 10.18 -23.39
N GLY A 215 -0.70 8.96 -23.41
CA GLY A 215 0.19 8.44 -24.44
C GLY A 215 1.69 8.65 -24.17
N GLU A 216 2.06 9.42 -23.16
CA GLU A 216 3.46 9.56 -22.75
C GLU A 216 3.90 8.41 -21.84
N ARG A 217 5.18 8.03 -21.94
CA ARG A 217 5.79 7.03 -21.07
C ARG A 217 6.46 7.71 -19.90
N VAL A 218 6.05 7.32 -18.69
CA VAL A 218 6.64 7.77 -17.44
C VAL A 218 7.70 6.78 -16.96
N PHE A 219 8.58 7.24 -16.08
CA PHE A 219 9.59 6.42 -15.42
C PHE A 219 9.24 6.21 -13.95
N VAL A 220 9.80 5.16 -13.35
CA VAL A 220 9.66 4.93 -11.90
C VAL A 220 10.15 6.16 -11.13
N GLY A 221 9.34 6.65 -10.18
CA GLY A 221 9.61 7.84 -9.39
C GLY A 221 9.21 9.16 -10.04
N SER A 222 8.79 9.16 -11.33
CA SER A 222 8.27 10.38 -11.97
C SER A 222 7.00 10.84 -11.28
N PRO A 223 6.85 12.15 -10.96
CA PRO A 223 5.59 12.71 -10.50
C PRO A 223 4.55 12.62 -11.63
N VAL A 224 3.42 11.98 -11.36
CA VAL A 224 2.35 11.79 -12.36
C VAL A 224 1.07 12.53 -12.02
N ALA A 225 0.87 12.86 -10.74
CA ALA A 225 -0.20 13.74 -10.30
C ALA A 225 0.22 14.48 -9.03
N ILE A 226 -0.23 15.71 -8.90
CA ILE A 226 0.04 16.55 -7.74
C ILE A 226 -1.31 17.01 -7.20
N THR A 227 -1.55 16.77 -5.91
CA THR A 227 -2.78 17.18 -5.24
C THR A 227 -2.50 18.13 -4.08
N LEU A 228 -3.39 19.08 -3.87
CA LEU A 228 -3.40 19.99 -2.71
C LEU A 228 -4.45 19.50 -1.72
N ALA A 229 -4.11 19.52 -0.44
CA ALA A 229 -5.04 19.08 0.59
C ALA A 229 -6.23 20.04 0.74
N SER A 230 -7.40 19.50 1.11
CA SER A 230 -8.65 20.27 1.31
C SER A 230 -8.72 21.00 2.64
N ASN A 231 -7.71 20.87 3.51
CA ASN A 231 -7.62 21.62 4.78
C ASN A 231 -7.38 23.12 4.54
N SER A 232 -7.48 23.90 5.61
CA SER A 232 -7.22 25.34 5.58
C SER A 232 -5.84 25.65 5.01
N PRO A 233 -5.71 26.70 4.19
CA PRO A 233 -4.41 27.13 3.68
C PRO A 233 -3.55 27.69 4.82
N PHE A 234 -2.27 27.83 4.55
CA PHE A 234 -1.35 28.55 5.42
C PHE A 234 -0.62 29.64 4.62
N ALA A 235 -0.34 30.76 5.31
CA ALA A 235 0.52 31.79 4.75
C ALA A 235 1.99 31.37 4.94
N ARG A 236 2.70 31.17 3.82
CA ARG A 236 4.14 30.93 3.80
C ARG A 236 4.83 32.25 3.58
N VAL A 237 5.41 32.80 4.63
CA VAL A 237 5.95 34.16 4.65
C VAL A 237 7.41 34.19 5.10
N TYR A 238 8.09 35.28 4.77
CA TYR A 238 9.46 35.51 5.12
C TYR A 238 9.52 36.55 6.27
N ILE A 239 9.90 36.10 7.47
CA ILE A 239 10.05 36.93 8.67
C ILE A 239 11.45 37.51 8.68
N PRO A 240 11.61 38.86 8.75
CA PRO A 240 12.93 39.49 8.89
C PRO A 240 13.60 39.10 10.21
N GLU A 241 14.92 38.97 10.19
CA GLU A 241 15.75 38.55 11.33
C GLU A 241 15.44 39.26 12.63
N PRO A 242 15.26 40.60 12.69
CA PRO A 242 14.99 41.29 13.95
C PRO A 242 13.70 40.82 14.67
N PHE A 243 12.72 40.30 13.93
CA PHE A 243 11.45 39.82 14.48
C PHE A 243 11.47 38.35 14.87
N ARG A 244 12.45 37.59 14.37
CA ARG A 244 12.54 36.14 14.59
C ARG A 244 12.56 35.78 16.08
N VAL A 245 13.20 36.61 16.93
CA VAL A 245 13.32 36.37 18.38
C VAL A 245 11.99 36.50 19.08
N HIS A 246 11.09 37.33 18.57
CA HIS A 246 9.81 37.66 19.19
C HIS A 246 8.68 36.72 18.78
N ILE A 247 8.87 35.90 17.73
CA ILE A 247 7.83 35.01 17.18
C ILE A 247 8.17 33.55 17.47
N LYS A 248 7.20 32.84 18.07
CA LYS A 248 7.31 31.42 18.44
C LYS A 248 6.23 30.60 17.76
N VAL A 249 6.46 29.29 17.63
CA VAL A 249 5.45 28.35 17.22
C VAL A 249 4.30 28.35 18.24
N GLY A 250 3.08 28.49 17.76
CA GLY A 250 1.87 28.63 18.55
C GLY A 250 1.38 30.08 18.70
N ASP A 251 2.19 31.08 18.33
CA ASP A 251 1.75 32.49 18.38
C ASP A 251 0.65 32.75 17.34
N VAL A 252 -0.24 33.67 17.65
CA VAL A 252 -1.33 34.09 16.76
C VAL A 252 -0.97 35.42 16.12
N LEU A 253 -0.94 35.47 14.80
CA LEU A 253 -0.60 36.65 14.00
C LEU A 253 -1.74 37.02 13.08
N THR A 254 -1.91 38.31 12.79
CA THR A 254 -2.90 38.79 11.82
C THR A 254 -2.38 38.55 10.40
N VAL A 255 -3.16 37.85 9.59
CA VAL A 255 -2.87 37.58 8.18
C VAL A 255 -3.84 38.31 7.30
N ARG A 256 -3.33 39.07 6.34
CA ARG A 256 -4.07 39.71 5.25
C ARG A 256 -3.75 39.03 3.94
N VAL A 257 -4.74 38.88 3.07
CA VAL A 257 -4.57 38.28 1.75
C VAL A 257 -4.98 39.32 0.71
N ASP A 258 -4.15 39.55 -0.29
CA ASP A 258 -4.40 40.55 -1.29
C ASP A 258 -5.69 40.24 -2.08
N GLY A 259 -6.51 41.25 -2.28
CA GLY A 259 -7.80 41.12 -2.97
C GLY A 259 -8.97 40.69 -2.09
N VAL A 260 -8.76 40.54 -0.77
CA VAL A 260 -9.82 40.25 0.20
C VAL A 260 -9.70 41.22 1.37
N ASP A 261 -10.82 41.82 1.76
CA ASP A 261 -10.84 42.84 2.88
C ASP A 261 -10.75 42.21 4.26
N ASP A 262 -11.04 40.91 4.38
CA ASP A 262 -11.01 40.18 5.64
C ASP A 262 -9.58 39.99 6.17
N LYS A 263 -9.47 40.04 7.48
CA LYS A 263 -8.25 39.72 8.23
C LYS A 263 -8.48 38.43 9.01
N TRP A 264 -7.52 37.54 8.96
CA TRP A 264 -7.59 36.27 9.68
C TRP A 264 -6.57 36.22 10.80
N GLN A 265 -6.95 35.62 11.93
CA GLN A 265 -6.02 35.26 12.99
C GLN A 265 -5.42 33.88 12.67
N GLY A 266 -4.18 33.88 12.20
CA GLY A 266 -3.45 32.67 11.86
C GLY A 266 -2.50 32.24 12.98
N THR A 267 -2.34 30.93 13.15
CA THR A 267 -1.43 30.36 14.15
C THR A 267 -0.12 29.93 13.50
N VAL A 268 1.00 30.35 14.05
CA VAL A 268 2.34 29.95 13.60
C VAL A 268 2.53 28.46 13.83
N ARG A 269 2.54 27.66 12.73
CA ARG A 269 2.71 26.20 12.82
C ARG A 269 4.18 25.76 12.72
N TRP A 270 5.01 26.54 12.03
CA TRP A 270 6.41 26.22 11.82
C TRP A 270 7.22 27.48 11.47
N ILE A 271 8.49 27.48 11.88
CA ILE A 271 9.47 28.52 11.50
C ILE A 271 10.79 27.82 11.21
N ALA A 272 11.45 28.19 10.10
CA ALA A 272 12.76 27.69 9.74
C ALA A 272 13.80 27.99 10.83
N THR A 273 14.69 27.04 11.08
CA THR A 273 15.83 27.19 12.00
C THR A 273 16.99 27.91 11.33
N GLU A 274 17.09 27.84 10.01
CA GLU A 274 18.13 28.47 9.21
C GLU A 274 17.57 29.68 8.46
N ALA A 275 18.34 30.73 8.42
CA ALA A 275 18.01 31.92 7.64
C ALA A 275 18.27 31.65 6.15
N SER A 276 17.40 32.20 5.32
CA SER A 276 17.52 32.14 3.86
C SER A 276 17.47 33.56 3.30
N PHE A 277 18.09 33.78 2.16
CA PHE A 277 17.91 35.03 1.43
C PHE A 277 16.58 34.96 0.68
N THR A 278 15.85 36.10 0.66
CA THR A 278 14.59 36.17 -0.10
C THR A 278 14.81 35.80 -1.57
N PRO A 279 13.99 34.93 -2.15
CA PRO A 279 14.01 34.67 -3.59
C PRO A 279 13.44 35.82 -4.44
N TYR A 280 13.00 36.92 -3.79
CA TYR A 280 12.39 38.05 -4.45
C TYR A 280 13.46 38.97 -5.06
N TYR A 281 13.20 39.43 -6.27
CA TYR A 281 13.90 40.55 -6.91
C TYR A 281 13.56 41.85 -6.18
N ALA A 282 14.15 42.06 -4.99
CA ALA A 282 14.03 43.33 -4.33
C ALA A 282 14.71 44.40 -5.18
N LEU A 283 13.97 45.47 -5.49
CA LEU A 283 14.46 46.58 -6.32
C LEU A 283 15.59 47.36 -5.63
N ASN A 284 15.71 47.27 -4.30
CA ASN A 284 16.70 47.97 -3.48
C ASN A 284 17.79 47.01 -2.96
N ALA A 285 19.05 47.48 -2.96
CA ALA A 285 20.19 46.72 -2.50
C ALA A 285 20.13 46.38 -0.98
N GLU A 286 19.50 47.23 -0.18
CA GLU A 286 19.32 47.05 1.29
C GLU A 286 18.35 45.92 1.61
N GLU A 287 17.32 45.73 0.85
CA GLU A 287 16.35 44.65 1.08
C GLU A 287 16.88 43.27 0.63
N ARG A 288 17.80 43.24 -0.36
CA ARG A 288 18.44 42.01 -0.86
C ARG A 288 19.44 41.38 0.13
N SER A 289 19.93 42.15 1.09
CA SER A 289 20.96 41.70 2.05
C SER A 289 20.41 41.26 3.42
N ARG A 290 19.11 41.33 3.65
CA ARG A 290 18.51 40.98 4.94
C ARG A 290 18.30 39.47 5.04
N LEU A 291 18.72 38.90 6.16
CA LEU A 291 18.41 37.53 6.52
C LEU A 291 16.91 37.42 6.86
N MET A 292 16.27 36.42 6.28
CA MET A 292 14.85 36.12 6.45
C MET A 292 14.66 34.71 6.94
N TYR A 293 13.65 34.47 7.75
CA TYR A 293 13.27 33.14 8.19
C TYR A 293 11.92 32.77 7.59
N LEU A 294 11.88 31.63 6.87
CA LEU A 294 10.63 31.12 6.33
C LEU A 294 9.74 30.66 7.48
N ALA A 295 8.48 31.07 7.48
CA ALA A 295 7.48 30.67 8.46
C ALA A 295 6.18 30.29 7.78
N GLU A 296 5.43 29.41 8.42
CA GLU A 296 4.12 28.96 7.98
C GLU A 296 3.09 29.27 9.07
N ILE A 297 2.11 30.08 8.71
CA ILE A 297 1.03 30.52 9.59
C ILE A 297 -0.27 29.90 9.09
N LEU A 298 -0.80 28.94 9.85
CA LEU A 298 -2.04 28.24 9.52
C LEU A 298 -3.24 29.18 9.70
N LEU A 299 -4.05 29.33 8.66
CA LEU A 299 -5.29 30.10 8.69
C LEU A 299 -6.44 29.28 9.32
N PRO A 300 -7.46 29.93 9.89
CA PRO A 300 -8.64 29.25 10.41
C PRO A 300 -9.47 28.62 9.28
N GLU A 301 -10.40 27.72 9.63
CA GLU A 301 -11.27 27.02 8.69
C GLU A 301 -12.12 27.97 7.83
N THR A 302 -12.42 29.16 8.34
CA THR A 302 -13.14 30.21 7.57
C THR A 302 -12.40 30.70 6.33
N ALA A 303 -11.08 30.48 6.27
CA ALA A 303 -10.23 30.82 5.11
C ALA A 303 -10.06 29.63 4.11
N ARG A 304 -10.80 28.55 4.31
CA ARG A 304 -10.63 27.29 3.54
C ARG A 304 -10.78 27.45 2.04
N ASP A 305 -11.68 28.33 1.60
CA ASP A 305 -12.00 28.49 0.18
C ASP A 305 -11.03 29.41 -0.56
N LEU A 306 -10.07 30.04 0.14
CA LEU A 306 -9.08 30.90 -0.49
C LEU A 306 -8.15 30.06 -1.39
N PRO A 307 -7.94 30.48 -2.66
CA PRO A 307 -7.04 29.78 -3.58
C PRO A 307 -5.57 29.89 -3.10
N SER A 308 -4.79 28.86 -3.39
CA SER A 308 -3.34 28.90 -3.21
C SER A 308 -2.68 29.85 -4.20
N GLY A 309 -1.52 30.40 -3.84
CA GLY A 309 -0.75 31.32 -4.69
C GLY A 309 -1.10 32.79 -4.53
N LEU A 310 -2.15 33.15 -3.79
CA LEU A 310 -2.45 34.54 -3.50
C LEU A 310 -1.34 35.16 -2.62
N PRO A 311 -0.93 36.42 -2.88
CA PRO A 311 -0.04 37.15 -1.98
C PRO A 311 -0.66 37.28 -0.59
N ALA A 312 0.15 37.05 0.42
CA ALA A 312 -0.25 37.15 1.83
C ALA A 312 0.73 38.01 2.60
N GLN A 313 0.21 38.77 3.54
CA GLN A 313 0.94 39.67 4.39
C GLN A 313 0.63 39.34 5.84
N VAL A 314 1.65 39.29 6.68
CA VAL A 314 1.51 38.98 8.11
C VAL A 314 2.00 40.17 8.90
N GLU A 315 1.15 40.70 9.78
CA GLU A 315 1.50 41.80 10.69
C GLU A 315 2.49 41.27 11.75
N LEU A 316 3.66 41.91 11.83
CA LEU A 316 4.70 41.56 12.78
C LEU A 316 4.53 42.34 14.09
N PRO A 317 4.90 41.74 15.25
CA PRO A 317 4.75 42.39 16.56
C PRO A 317 5.70 43.57 16.76
#